data_7715384afe59e4dc2a482830f422ac4b
#
_entry.id   7715384afe59e4dc2a482830f422ac4b
#
_cell.length_a   1.000
_cell.length_b   1.000
_cell.length_c   1.000
_cell.angle_alpha   90.00
_cell.angle_beta   90.00
_cell.angle_gamma   90.00
#
_symmetry.space_group_name_H-M   'P 1'
#
loop_
_entity.id
_entity.type
_entity.pdbx_description
1 polymer ?
#
loop_
_entity_poly.entity_id
_entity_poly.type
_entity_poly.pdbx_seq_one_letter_code
_entity_poly.pdbx_strand_id
1 'polypeptide(L)'
;MKPLDIIKKYYPESSDAYRILVTHSRSVADKALALARLHPEMNLDLTFIEEATMLHDIGIFLCNAPDIDCHGEADYICHGYLGADLMRKEGY
;
A
#
# COMPACT_ATOMS: atom_id res chain seq x y z
N MET A 1 3.29 -4.55 -13.45
CA MET A 1 2.04 -3.81 -13.15
C MET A 1 2.36 -2.68 -12.18
N LYS A 2 1.83 -1.49 -12.43
CA LYS A 2 2.11 -0.33 -11.58
C LYS A 2 1.26 -0.36 -10.33
N PRO A 3 1.82 -0.04 -9.14
CA PRO A 3 1.06 -0.05 -7.89
C PRO A 3 -0.22 0.79 -7.92
N LEU A 4 -0.19 1.97 -8.52
CA LEU A 4 -1.39 2.82 -8.60
C LEU A 4 -2.51 2.16 -9.38
N ASP A 5 -2.20 1.38 -10.41
CA ASP A 5 -3.23 0.65 -11.17
C ASP A 5 -3.90 -0.40 -10.31
N ILE A 6 -3.15 -1.08 -9.47
CA ILE A 6 -3.71 -2.06 -8.52
C ILE A 6 -4.58 -1.35 -7.48
N ILE A 7 -4.08 -0.26 -6.90
CA ILE A 7 -4.84 0.50 -5.90
C ILE A 7 -6.18 0.96 -6.46
N LYS A 8 -6.20 1.45 -7.70
CA LYS A 8 -7.43 1.94 -8.36
C LYS A 8 -8.46 0.84 -8.56
N LYS A 9 -8.06 -0.43 -8.63
CA LYS A 9 -9.00 -1.55 -8.72
C LYS A 9 -9.84 -1.70 -7.45
N TYR A 10 -9.29 -1.37 -6.30
CA TYR A 10 -9.94 -1.57 -5.01
C TYR A 10 -10.40 -0.30 -4.32
N TYR A 11 -9.84 0.85 -4.72
CA TYR A 11 -10.14 2.15 -4.12
C TYR A 11 -10.56 3.12 -5.24
N PRO A 12 -11.83 3.55 -5.27
CA PRO A 12 -12.26 4.54 -6.27
C PRO A 12 -11.44 5.82 -6.16
N GLU A 13 -10.94 6.33 -7.29
CA GLU A 13 -10.08 7.52 -7.31
C GLU A 13 -10.70 8.74 -6.64
N SER A 14 -12.03 8.85 -6.68
CA SER A 14 -12.76 9.98 -6.09
C SER A 14 -12.98 9.82 -4.60
N SER A 15 -12.63 8.69 -3.99
CA SER A 15 -12.89 8.43 -2.58
C SER A 15 -11.83 9.04 -1.67
N ASP A 16 -12.22 9.37 -0.45
CA ASP A 16 -11.28 9.80 0.59
C ASP A 16 -10.31 8.68 0.94
N ALA A 17 -10.78 7.42 0.94
CA ALA A 17 -9.92 6.27 1.19
C ALA A 17 -8.76 6.22 0.19
N TYR A 18 -9.02 6.43 -1.10
CA TYR A 18 -7.97 6.47 -2.12
C TYR A 18 -6.96 7.59 -1.83
N ARG A 19 -7.46 8.80 -1.58
CA ARG A 19 -6.60 9.96 -1.31
C ARG A 19 -5.71 9.72 -0.10
N ILE A 20 -6.29 9.22 0.99
CA ILE A 20 -5.57 8.96 2.23
C ILE A 20 -4.52 7.85 2.02
N LEU A 21 -4.92 6.75 1.39
CA LEU A 21 -4.03 5.62 1.15
C LEU A 21 -2.84 6.02 0.27
N VAL A 22 -3.09 6.67 -0.85
CA VAL A 22 -2.03 7.05 -1.79
C VAL A 22 -1.08 8.07 -1.16
N THR A 23 -1.61 9.06 -0.44
CA THR A 23 -0.77 10.07 0.22
C THR A 23 0.13 9.42 1.26
N HIS A 24 -0.41 8.55 2.09
CA HIS A 24 0.37 7.85 3.11
C HIS A 24 1.41 6.92 2.48
N SER A 25 0.98 6.09 1.52
CA SER A 25 1.88 5.12 0.89
C SER A 25 3.00 5.81 0.12
N ARG A 26 2.72 6.92 -0.57
CA ARG A 26 3.75 7.70 -1.26
C ARG A 26 4.77 8.27 -0.27
N SER A 27 4.30 8.76 0.87
CA SER A 27 5.19 9.27 1.92
C SER A 27 6.11 8.18 2.45
N VAL A 28 5.57 7.00 2.72
CA VAL A 28 6.38 5.86 3.20
C VAL A 28 7.37 5.40 2.13
N ALA A 29 6.94 5.33 0.86
CA ALA A 29 7.81 4.94 -0.24
C ALA A 29 8.98 5.92 -0.43
N ASP A 30 8.72 7.21 -0.38
CA ASP A 30 9.74 8.23 -0.53
C ASP A 30 10.79 8.14 0.60
N LYS A 31 10.32 7.91 1.82
CA LYS A 31 11.22 7.74 2.97
C LYS A 31 12.07 6.47 2.85
N ALA A 32 11.46 5.36 2.47
CA ALA A 32 12.16 4.10 2.28
C ALA A 32 13.21 4.19 1.19
N LEU A 33 12.89 4.85 0.06
CA LEU A 33 13.83 5.06 -1.03
C LEU A 33 14.98 5.97 -0.62
N ALA A 34 14.71 7.02 0.13
CA ALA A 34 15.76 7.91 0.63
C ALA A 34 16.74 7.15 1.54
N LEU A 35 16.22 6.32 2.44
CA LEU A 35 17.06 5.50 3.31
C LEU A 35 17.88 4.48 2.51
N ALA A 36 17.27 3.84 1.51
CA ALA A 36 17.97 2.86 0.67
C ALA A 36 19.12 3.51 -0.11
N ARG A 37 18.93 4.74 -0.59
CA ARG A 37 19.98 5.47 -1.33
C ARG A 37 21.15 5.88 -0.44
N LEU A 38 20.93 6.00 0.88
CA LEU A 38 22.02 6.26 1.83
C LEU A 38 22.88 5.04 2.09
N HIS A 39 22.43 3.85 1.68
CA HIS A 39 23.13 2.58 1.93
C HIS A 39 23.35 1.79 0.64
N PRO A 40 24.09 2.36 -0.35
CA PRO A 40 24.33 1.66 -1.61
C PRO A 40 25.06 0.34 -1.45
N GLU A 41 25.81 0.17 -0.34
CA GLU A 41 26.53 -1.07 -0.04
C GLU A 41 25.60 -2.26 0.21
N MET A 42 24.33 -2.02 0.52
CA MET A 42 23.35 -3.07 0.72
C MET A 42 22.77 -3.60 -0.58
N ASN A 43 23.02 -2.92 -1.70
CA ASN A 43 22.55 -3.32 -3.03
C ASN A 43 21.04 -3.63 -3.06
N LEU A 44 20.24 -2.74 -2.51
CA LEU A 44 18.80 -2.93 -2.39
C LEU A 44 18.10 -2.70 -3.73
N ASP A 45 17.03 -3.48 -3.98
CA ASP A 45 16.20 -3.33 -5.18
C ASP A 45 15.22 -2.16 -4.97
N LEU A 46 15.54 -0.99 -5.53
CA LEU A 46 14.74 0.21 -5.35
C LEU A 46 13.36 0.09 -5.97
N THR A 47 13.23 -0.61 -7.10
CA THR A 47 11.92 -0.83 -7.74
C THR A 47 11.03 -1.66 -6.83
N PHE A 48 11.57 -2.73 -6.26
CA PHE A 48 10.81 -3.57 -5.32
C PHE A 48 10.40 -2.79 -4.08
N ILE A 49 11.30 -1.97 -3.53
CA ILE A 49 11.01 -1.16 -2.34
C ILE A 49 9.87 -0.18 -2.62
N GLU A 50 9.89 0.49 -3.77
CA GLU A 50 8.81 1.40 -4.13
C GLU A 50 7.48 0.68 -4.27
N GLU A 51 7.45 -0.43 -5.01
CA GLU A 51 6.22 -1.19 -5.22
C GLU A 51 5.67 -1.76 -3.93
N ALA A 52 6.53 -2.36 -3.11
CA ALA A 52 6.11 -2.97 -1.86
C ALA A 52 5.56 -1.93 -0.88
N THR A 53 6.22 -0.77 -0.75
CA THR A 53 5.75 0.28 0.16
C THR A 53 4.46 0.93 -0.32
N MET A 54 4.29 1.10 -1.62
CA MET A 54 3.04 1.63 -2.17
C MET A 54 1.86 0.70 -1.91
N LEU A 55 2.09 -0.61 -1.81
CA LEU A 55 1.05 -1.62 -1.65
C LEU A 55 0.89 -2.15 -0.22
N HIS A 56 1.74 -1.72 0.72
CA HIS A 56 1.80 -2.36 2.03
C HIS A 56 0.50 -2.24 2.85
N ASP A 57 -0.29 -1.20 2.65
CA ASP A 57 -1.53 -0.96 3.37
C ASP A 57 -2.78 -1.21 2.54
N ILE A 58 -2.65 -1.85 1.37
CA ILE A 58 -3.79 -2.01 0.45
C ILE A 58 -4.98 -2.76 1.07
N GLY A 59 -4.73 -3.61 2.06
CA GLY A 59 -5.78 -4.40 2.71
C GLY A 59 -6.71 -3.62 3.64
N ILE A 60 -6.44 -2.33 3.90
CA ILE A 60 -7.21 -1.56 4.87
C ILE A 60 -8.69 -1.45 4.49
N PHE A 61 -9.02 -1.41 3.18
CA PHE A 61 -10.42 -1.27 2.76
C PHE A 61 -11.29 -2.45 3.21
N LEU A 62 -10.69 -3.59 3.49
CA LEU A 62 -11.40 -4.77 4.00
C LEU A 62 -11.66 -4.69 5.51
N CYS A 63 -11.14 -3.66 6.16
CA CYS A 63 -11.23 -3.47 7.59
C CYS A 63 -12.24 -2.38 7.97
N ASN A 64 -12.71 -2.45 9.21
CA ASN A 64 -13.58 -1.42 9.76
C ASN A 64 -12.73 -0.27 10.30
N ALA A 65 -12.51 0.74 9.47
CA ALA A 65 -11.73 1.93 9.80
C ALA A 65 -12.42 3.18 9.21
N PRO A 66 -13.59 3.56 9.75
CA PRO A 66 -14.40 4.65 9.18
C PRO A 66 -13.71 6.01 9.18
N ASP A 67 -12.77 6.25 10.09
CA ASP A 67 -12.04 7.53 10.17
C ASP A 67 -11.20 7.78 8.91
N ILE A 68 -10.86 6.73 8.16
CA ILE A 68 -10.13 6.83 6.90
C ILE A 68 -10.96 6.29 5.74
N ASP A 69 -12.28 6.35 5.86
CA ASP A 69 -13.23 5.98 4.82
C ASP A 69 -13.11 4.51 4.38
N CYS A 70 -12.82 3.62 5.32
CA CYS A 70 -12.77 2.18 5.08
C CYS A 70 -13.88 1.48 5.87
N HIS A 71 -14.75 0.76 5.17
CA HIS A 71 -16.01 0.23 5.71
C HIS A 71 -16.13 -1.29 5.56
N GLY A 72 -15.01 -2.00 5.59
CA GLY A 72 -15.00 -3.45 5.61
C GLY A 72 -15.38 -4.00 6.99
N GLU A 73 -15.44 -5.33 7.10
CA GLU A 73 -15.89 -6.00 8.33
C GLU A 73 -14.75 -6.50 9.20
N ALA A 74 -13.54 -6.70 8.64
CA ALA A 74 -12.41 -7.25 9.37
C ALA A 74 -11.85 -6.24 10.39
N ASP A 75 -11.22 -6.75 11.44
CA ASP A 75 -10.50 -5.89 12.39
C ASP A 75 -9.28 -5.27 11.71
N TYR A 76 -8.96 -4.04 12.09
CA TYR A 76 -7.85 -3.28 11.48
C TYR A 76 -6.53 -4.03 11.54
N ILE A 77 -6.28 -4.78 12.61
CA ILE A 77 -5.04 -5.56 12.76
C ILE A 77 -4.85 -6.58 11.64
N CYS A 78 -5.92 -6.94 10.93
CA CYS A 78 -5.88 -7.93 9.85
C CYS A 78 -5.41 -7.35 8.51
N HIS A 79 -5.26 -6.02 8.39
CA HIS A 79 -5.00 -5.41 7.07
C HIS A 79 -3.71 -5.90 6.40
N GLY A 80 -2.71 -6.26 7.19
CA GLY A 80 -1.44 -6.75 6.64
C GLY A 80 -1.59 -8.05 5.85
N TYR A 81 -2.16 -9.08 6.46
CA TYR A 81 -2.30 -10.36 5.77
C TYR A 81 -3.41 -10.33 4.70
N LEU A 82 -4.46 -9.54 4.91
CA LEU A 82 -5.50 -9.37 3.90
C LEU A 82 -4.93 -8.71 2.65
N GLY A 83 -4.06 -7.72 2.82
CA GLY A 83 -3.36 -7.09 1.70
C GLY A 83 -2.43 -8.06 1.00
N ALA A 84 -1.71 -8.89 1.75
CA ALA A 84 -0.84 -9.91 1.17
C ALA A 84 -1.63 -10.91 0.31
N ASP A 85 -2.81 -11.33 0.77
CA ASP A 85 -3.67 -12.22 0.00
C ASP A 85 -4.15 -11.58 -1.30
N LEU A 86 -4.51 -10.29 -1.26
CA LEU A 86 -4.86 -9.54 -2.46
C LEU A 86 -3.70 -9.49 -3.45
N MET A 87 -2.48 -9.26 -2.97
CA MET A 87 -1.32 -9.17 -3.84
C MET A 87 -0.99 -10.51 -4.48
N ARG A 88 -1.20 -11.61 -3.78
CA ARG A 88 -1.05 -12.93 -4.38
C ARG A 88 -2.01 -13.13 -5.54
N LYS A 89 -3.26 -12.67 -5.41
CA LYS A 89 -4.24 -12.71 -6.50
C LYS A 89 -3.82 -11.85 -7.69
N GLU A 90 -3.10 -10.76 -7.43
CA GLU A 90 -2.63 -9.86 -8.48
C GLU A 90 -1.28 -10.28 -9.07
N GLY A 91 -0.71 -11.37 -8.60
CA GLY A 91 0.53 -11.92 -9.15
C GLY A 91 1.81 -11.45 -8.47
N TYR A 92 1.69 -10.91 -7.26
CA TYR A 92 2.88 -10.50 -6.48
C TYR A 92 3.35 -11.57 -5.52
#